data_10ff98fbb93b965299d8eaf21a9b724a
#
_entry.id   10ff98fbb93b965299d8eaf21a9b724a
#
_cell.length_a   1.000
_cell.length_b   1.000
_cell.length_c   1.000
_cell.angle_alpha   90.00
_cell.angle_beta   90.00
_cell.angle_gamma   90.00
#
_symmetry.space_group_name_H-M   'P 1'
#
loop_
_entity.id
_entity.type
_entity.pdbx_description
1 polymer ?
#
loop_
_entity_poly.entity_id
_entity_poly.type
_entity_poly.pdbx_seq_one_letter_code
_entity_poly.pdbx_strand_id
1 'polypeptide(L)'
;LGKAFGGAIGGFTTGKKEIIDMLRQRSRPYLFSNSIPPMVAAAGIKMVDMMSETNELQDKLHENTAYFVEKMLAAGFDIKPTQSAICAVMLYDAKLSQEMATRLLDEGIYVIGFYYPVVPKDKARIRVQISAAHEREHLDKCIAAFTKVGKELGVIKKQDGGCGCGCGCN
;
A
#
# COMPACT_ATOMS: atom_id res chain seq x y z
N LEU A 1 -17.79 0.21 0.84
CA LEU A 1 -17.79 -0.31 2.22
C LEU A 1 -17.07 -1.65 2.35
N GLY A 2 -16.97 -2.45 1.30
CA GLY A 2 -16.36 -3.78 1.34
C GLY A 2 -14.83 -3.84 1.39
N LYS A 3 -14.12 -2.73 1.52
CA LYS A 3 -12.64 -2.68 1.57
C LYS A 3 -12.14 -1.82 2.72
N ALA A 4 -11.64 -0.62 2.47
CA ALA A 4 -11.02 0.23 3.49
C ALA A 4 -11.93 0.50 4.70
N PHE A 5 -13.22 0.55 4.49
CA PHE A 5 -14.20 0.77 5.55
C PHE A 5 -14.63 -0.51 6.30
N GLY A 6 -14.14 -1.68 5.94
CA GLY A 6 -14.40 -2.92 6.69
C GLY A 6 -15.88 -3.36 6.76
N GLY A 7 -16.75 -2.82 5.94
CA GLY A 7 -18.19 -3.00 5.99
C GLY A 7 -18.71 -4.24 5.23
N ALA A 8 -17.89 -5.23 4.97
CA ALA A 8 -18.20 -6.48 4.29
C ALA A 8 -18.69 -6.33 2.83
N ILE A 9 -19.70 -5.53 2.52
CA ILE A 9 -20.30 -5.41 1.19
C ILE A 9 -20.84 -4.00 0.94
N GLY A 10 -21.07 -3.67 -0.33
CA GLY A 10 -21.76 -2.47 -0.76
C GLY A 10 -20.87 -1.22 -0.80
N GLY A 11 -21.53 -0.11 -1.04
CA GLY A 11 -20.93 1.20 -1.16
C GLY A 11 -21.99 2.29 -1.20
N PHE A 12 -21.53 3.54 -1.25
CA PHE A 12 -22.39 4.69 -1.43
C PHE A 12 -21.70 5.74 -2.29
N THR A 13 -22.46 6.57 -2.94
CA THR A 13 -21.96 7.67 -3.77
C THR A 13 -22.27 9.00 -3.09
N THR A 14 -21.26 9.84 -2.96
CA THR A 14 -21.39 11.22 -2.48
C THR A 14 -20.92 12.19 -3.57
N GLY A 15 -21.44 13.41 -3.54
CA GLY A 15 -21.07 14.43 -4.50
C GLY A 15 -21.96 15.65 -4.40
N LYS A 16 -21.88 16.52 -5.40
CA LYS A 16 -22.77 17.69 -5.50
C LYS A 16 -24.21 17.23 -5.59
N LYS A 17 -25.12 18.02 -4.98
CA LYS A 17 -26.54 17.70 -4.89
C LYS A 17 -27.14 17.37 -6.25
N GLU A 18 -26.85 18.17 -7.27
CA GLU A 18 -27.40 18.03 -8.62
C GLU A 18 -26.98 16.66 -9.25
N ILE A 19 -25.76 16.19 -8.97
CA ILE A 19 -25.29 14.89 -9.43
C ILE A 19 -26.05 13.77 -8.71
N ILE A 20 -26.20 13.87 -7.39
CA ILE A 20 -26.90 12.85 -6.61
C ILE A 20 -28.39 12.79 -6.99
N ASP A 21 -29.04 13.94 -7.19
CA ASP A 21 -30.42 14.00 -7.65
C ASP A 21 -30.58 13.37 -9.05
N MET A 22 -29.66 13.65 -9.96
CA MET A 22 -29.63 13.00 -11.28
C MET A 22 -29.45 11.50 -11.21
N LEU A 23 -28.52 11.01 -10.36
CA LEU A 23 -28.30 9.58 -10.16
C LEU A 23 -29.54 8.88 -9.62
N ARG A 24 -30.26 9.50 -8.67
CA ARG A 24 -31.52 8.96 -8.13
C ARG A 24 -32.58 8.81 -9.19
N GLN A 25 -32.62 9.70 -10.18
CA GLN A 25 -33.61 9.67 -11.27
C GLN A 25 -33.20 8.75 -12.42
N ARG A 26 -31.92 8.59 -12.69
CA ARG A 26 -31.44 7.97 -13.94
C ARG A 26 -30.58 6.72 -13.74
N SER A 27 -30.04 6.49 -12.54
CA SER A 27 -29.19 5.33 -12.29
C SER A 27 -30.03 4.06 -12.20
N ARG A 28 -29.89 3.18 -13.17
CA ARG A 28 -30.57 1.87 -13.18
C ARG A 28 -30.23 1.02 -11.95
N PRO A 29 -28.96 0.93 -11.49
CA PRO A 29 -28.63 0.18 -10.28
C PRO A 29 -29.38 0.67 -9.04
N TYR A 30 -29.69 1.96 -8.94
CA TYR A 30 -30.45 2.49 -7.80
C TYR A 30 -31.86 1.89 -7.72
N LEU A 31 -32.49 1.62 -8.86
CA LEU A 31 -33.83 1.04 -8.91
C LEU A 31 -33.81 -0.50 -8.92
N PHE A 32 -32.84 -1.10 -9.61
CA PHE A 32 -32.83 -2.55 -9.90
C PHE A 32 -31.87 -3.36 -9.05
N SER A 33 -31.06 -2.73 -8.18
CA SER A 33 -30.20 -3.43 -7.23
C SER A 33 -30.81 -3.38 -5.81
N ASN A 34 -30.54 -4.42 -5.03
CA ASN A 34 -30.91 -4.41 -3.62
C ASN A 34 -30.12 -3.33 -2.85
N SER A 35 -30.73 -2.81 -1.80
CA SER A 35 -30.08 -1.92 -0.85
C SER A 35 -28.99 -2.66 -0.04
N ILE A 36 -28.04 -1.90 0.50
CA ILE A 36 -27.08 -2.46 1.47
C ILE A 36 -27.80 -2.93 2.73
N PRO A 37 -27.33 -4.01 3.38
CA PRO A 37 -27.92 -4.50 4.63
C PRO A 37 -27.91 -3.41 5.72
N PRO A 38 -28.96 -3.36 6.57
CA PRO A 38 -29.04 -2.33 7.63
C PRO A 38 -27.84 -2.27 8.56
N MET A 39 -27.26 -3.44 8.92
CA MET A 39 -26.07 -3.52 9.76
C MET A 39 -24.84 -2.90 9.09
N VAL A 40 -24.71 -3.02 7.78
CA VAL A 40 -23.61 -2.41 7.01
C VAL A 40 -23.79 -0.89 6.94
N ALA A 41 -25.04 -0.43 6.78
CA ALA A 41 -25.37 1.00 6.83
C ALA A 41 -25.06 1.61 8.20
N ALA A 42 -25.48 0.94 9.28
CA ALA A 42 -25.21 1.38 10.66
C ALA A 42 -23.70 1.43 10.97
N ALA A 43 -22.95 0.41 10.58
CA ALA A 43 -21.50 0.40 10.73
C ALA A 43 -20.84 1.54 9.94
N GLY A 44 -21.32 1.80 8.71
CA GLY A 44 -20.82 2.89 7.86
C GLY A 44 -21.09 4.28 8.49
N ILE A 45 -22.27 4.50 9.06
CA ILE A 45 -22.61 5.75 9.76
C ILE A 45 -21.67 5.95 10.95
N LYS A 46 -21.55 4.94 11.83
CA LYS A 46 -20.67 5.03 13.01
C LYS A 46 -19.22 5.29 12.64
N MET A 47 -18.74 4.69 11.58
CA MET A 47 -17.39 4.93 11.07
C MET A 47 -17.18 6.36 10.58
N VAL A 48 -18.13 6.92 9.83
CA VAL A 48 -18.08 8.33 9.39
C VAL A 48 -18.10 9.27 10.59
N ASP A 49 -18.91 8.98 11.63
CA ASP A 49 -18.91 9.75 12.88
C ASP A 49 -17.54 9.74 13.54
N MET A 50 -16.94 8.56 13.72
CA MET A 50 -15.59 8.42 14.30
C MET A 50 -14.53 9.18 13.50
N MET A 51 -14.57 9.13 12.18
CA MET A 51 -13.64 9.86 11.31
C MET A 51 -13.84 11.38 11.37
N SER A 52 -15.03 11.83 11.75
CA SER A 52 -15.34 13.26 11.92
C SER A 52 -14.88 13.80 13.28
N GLU A 53 -14.67 12.92 14.25
CA GLU A 53 -14.24 13.28 15.63
C GLU A 53 -12.73 13.53 15.71
N THR A 54 -11.90 12.76 14.96
CA THR A 54 -10.44 12.84 15.04
C THR A 54 -9.76 12.41 13.76
N ASN A 55 -8.57 12.96 13.50
CA ASN A 55 -7.68 12.59 12.39
C ASN A 55 -6.48 11.74 12.84
N GLU A 56 -6.36 11.39 14.13
CA GLU A 56 -5.17 10.73 14.68
C GLU A 56 -4.72 9.48 13.90
N LEU A 57 -5.66 8.61 13.55
CA LEU A 57 -5.33 7.40 12.77
C LEU A 57 -4.88 7.74 11.35
N GLN A 58 -5.44 8.78 10.75
CA GLN A 58 -5.06 9.24 9.42
C GLN A 58 -3.68 9.87 9.45
N ASP A 59 -3.38 10.70 10.43
CA ASP A 59 -2.08 11.32 10.62
C ASP A 59 -1.00 10.26 10.85
N LYS A 60 -1.25 9.30 11.76
CA LYS A 60 -0.35 8.15 11.99
C LYS A 60 -0.13 7.32 10.72
N LEU A 61 -1.17 7.13 9.90
CA LEU A 61 -1.06 6.43 8.63
C LEU A 61 -0.13 7.17 7.66
N HIS A 62 -0.27 8.51 7.57
CA HIS A 62 0.58 9.34 6.73
C HIS A 62 2.03 9.32 7.19
N GLU A 63 2.28 9.47 8.49
CA GLU A 63 3.62 9.38 9.08
C GLU A 63 4.29 8.02 8.83
N ASN A 64 3.56 6.92 9.05
CA ASN A 64 4.04 5.58 8.79
C ASN A 64 4.38 5.38 7.31
N THR A 65 3.53 5.90 6.41
CA THR A 65 3.74 5.79 4.97
C THR A 65 4.96 6.60 4.53
N ALA A 66 5.09 7.83 4.98
CA ALA A 66 6.24 8.69 4.69
C ALA A 66 7.55 8.05 5.16
N TYR A 67 7.56 7.55 6.38
CA TYR A 67 8.72 6.84 6.93
C TYR A 67 9.11 5.62 6.12
N PHE A 68 8.15 4.76 5.81
CA PHE A 68 8.40 3.55 5.01
C PHE A 68 8.98 3.90 3.64
N VAL A 69 8.38 4.86 2.94
CA VAL A 69 8.84 5.27 1.60
C VAL A 69 10.25 5.87 1.67
N GLU A 70 10.52 6.76 2.63
CA GLU A 70 11.85 7.35 2.82
C GLU A 70 12.94 6.27 3.01
N LYS A 71 12.70 5.34 3.93
CA LYS A 71 13.68 4.28 4.24
C LYS A 71 13.88 3.32 3.08
N MET A 72 12.82 2.97 2.37
CA MET A 72 12.92 2.08 1.20
C MET A 72 13.66 2.75 0.04
N LEU A 73 13.41 4.05 -0.22
CA LEU A 73 14.18 4.81 -1.21
C LEU A 73 15.66 4.91 -0.81
N ALA A 74 15.95 5.17 0.46
CA ALA A 74 17.32 5.21 0.98
C ALA A 74 18.03 3.83 0.87
N ALA A 75 17.28 2.74 0.97
CA ALA A 75 17.79 1.38 0.74
C ALA A 75 18.06 1.07 -0.75
N GLY A 76 17.62 1.91 -1.67
CA GLY A 76 17.85 1.78 -3.12
C GLY A 76 16.71 1.14 -3.90
N PHE A 77 15.52 1.00 -3.32
CA PHE A 77 14.33 0.53 -4.04
C PHE A 77 13.71 1.64 -4.90
N ASP A 78 13.18 1.26 -6.05
CA ASP A 78 12.33 2.15 -6.86
C ASP A 78 10.88 2.07 -6.35
N ILE A 79 10.39 3.17 -5.77
CA ILE A 79 9.00 3.28 -5.30
C ILE A 79 8.30 4.35 -6.12
N LYS A 80 7.16 4.00 -6.70
CA LYS A 80 6.34 4.96 -7.41
C LYS A 80 5.73 5.98 -6.44
N PRO A 81 5.76 7.27 -6.80
CA PRO A 81 5.08 8.29 -6.01
C PRO A 81 3.62 7.92 -5.76
N THR A 82 3.18 8.06 -4.52
CA THR A 82 1.81 7.77 -4.10
C THR A 82 1.31 8.83 -3.14
N GLN A 83 0.00 9.11 -3.22
CA GLN A 83 -0.72 9.93 -2.24
C GLN A 83 -1.54 9.06 -1.27
N SER A 84 -1.36 7.76 -1.33
CA SER A 84 -2.08 6.79 -0.50
C SER A 84 -1.11 5.93 0.29
N ALA A 85 -1.63 5.20 1.27
CA ALA A 85 -0.86 4.24 2.07
C ALA A 85 -0.48 2.96 1.30
N ILE A 86 -0.70 2.92 -0.01
CA ILE A 86 -0.32 1.81 -0.87
C ILE A 86 0.96 2.17 -1.61
N CYS A 87 2.05 1.51 -1.24
CA CYS A 87 3.37 1.72 -1.81
C CYS A 87 3.68 0.64 -2.85
N ALA A 88 4.03 1.05 -4.07
CA ALA A 88 4.41 0.15 -5.15
C ALA A 88 5.93 0.05 -5.25
N VAL A 89 6.51 -1.04 -4.75
CA VAL A 89 7.92 -1.37 -4.89
C VAL A 89 8.13 -2.01 -6.26
N MET A 90 8.78 -1.29 -7.17
CA MET A 90 8.92 -1.71 -8.57
C MET A 90 10.03 -2.75 -8.71
N LEU A 91 9.70 -3.85 -9.39
CA LEU A 91 10.64 -4.94 -9.71
C LEU A 91 10.73 -5.21 -11.21
N TYR A 92 9.73 -4.74 -11.98
CA TYR A 92 9.63 -4.82 -13.43
C TYR A 92 9.46 -6.25 -13.98
N ASP A 93 10.19 -7.25 -13.44
CA ASP A 93 10.15 -8.65 -13.85
C ASP A 93 9.14 -9.47 -13.03
N ALA A 94 8.33 -10.29 -13.70
CA ALA A 94 7.28 -11.08 -13.08
C ALA A 94 7.80 -12.21 -12.19
N LYS A 95 8.86 -12.90 -12.63
CA LYS A 95 9.47 -14.01 -11.87
C LYS A 95 10.14 -13.48 -10.63
N LEU A 96 10.87 -12.37 -10.78
CA LEU A 96 11.51 -11.69 -9.66
C LEU A 96 10.50 -11.24 -8.60
N SER A 97 9.33 -10.72 -9.02
CA SER A 97 8.30 -10.29 -8.08
C SER A 97 7.69 -11.45 -7.29
N GLN A 98 7.54 -12.63 -7.91
CA GLN A 98 7.07 -13.85 -7.24
C GLN A 98 8.12 -14.40 -6.27
N GLU A 99 9.36 -14.52 -6.73
CA GLU A 99 10.46 -15.03 -5.91
C GLU A 99 10.70 -14.15 -4.68
N MET A 100 10.71 -12.81 -4.88
CA MET A 100 10.85 -11.87 -3.78
C MET A 100 9.71 -11.98 -2.77
N ALA A 101 8.46 -12.13 -3.24
CA ALA A 101 7.31 -12.30 -2.35
C ALA A 101 7.41 -13.59 -1.53
N THR A 102 7.88 -14.71 -2.13
CA THR A 102 8.09 -15.98 -1.45
C THR A 102 9.15 -15.85 -0.36
N ARG A 103 10.31 -15.26 -0.67
CA ARG A 103 11.39 -15.08 0.32
C ARG A 103 11.02 -14.11 1.43
N LEU A 104 10.22 -13.08 1.13
CA LEU A 104 9.71 -12.16 2.16
C LEU A 104 8.74 -12.87 3.11
N LEU A 105 7.97 -13.85 2.63
CA LEU A 105 7.11 -14.67 3.49
C LEU A 105 7.95 -15.50 4.48
N ASP A 106 9.09 -16.04 4.06
CA ASP A 106 10.03 -16.75 4.95
C ASP A 106 10.61 -15.83 6.03
N GLU A 107 10.75 -14.53 5.75
CA GLU A 107 11.14 -13.49 6.71
C GLU A 107 9.96 -13.01 7.60
N GLY A 108 8.76 -13.59 7.41
CA GLY A 108 7.55 -13.24 8.13
C GLY A 108 6.84 -11.97 7.62
N ILE A 109 7.09 -11.57 6.37
CA ILE A 109 6.45 -10.44 5.71
C ILE A 109 5.51 -10.96 4.63
N TYR A 110 4.21 -10.84 4.87
CA TYR A 110 3.19 -11.26 3.91
C TYR A 110 2.93 -10.17 2.87
N VAL A 111 3.41 -10.38 1.65
CA VAL A 111 3.18 -9.52 0.49
C VAL A 111 2.93 -10.36 -0.76
N ILE A 112 2.35 -9.74 -1.78
CA ILE A 112 2.04 -10.41 -3.05
C ILE A 112 2.65 -9.62 -4.20
N GLY A 113 3.27 -10.33 -5.14
CA GLY A 113 3.74 -9.79 -6.40
C GLY A 113 2.57 -9.55 -7.37
N PHE A 114 2.54 -8.36 -7.96
CA PHE A 114 1.59 -8.00 -9.03
C PHE A 114 2.32 -7.98 -10.36
N TYR A 115 1.83 -8.75 -11.32
CA TYR A 115 2.40 -8.90 -12.65
C TYR A 115 1.29 -9.03 -13.71
N TYR A 116 1.66 -9.11 -14.99
CA TYR A 116 0.68 -9.28 -16.07
C TYR A 116 -0.20 -10.54 -15.84
N PRO A 117 -1.53 -10.48 -16.04
CA PRO A 117 -2.30 -9.39 -16.65
C PRO A 117 -2.83 -8.33 -15.65
N VAL A 118 -2.56 -8.47 -14.35
CA VAL A 118 -3.05 -7.53 -13.32
C VAL A 118 -2.44 -6.14 -13.46
N VAL A 119 -1.19 -6.10 -13.89
CA VAL A 119 -0.46 -4.88 -14.26
C VAL A 119 0.12 -5.05 -15.66
N PRO A 120 0.42 -3.96 -16.40
CA PRO A 120 1.04 -4.08 -17.72
C PRO A 120 2.36 -4.87 -17.68
N LYS A 121 2.75 -5.45 -18.84
CA LYS A 121 4.05 -6.12 -18.99
C LYS A 121 5.17 -5.16 -18.60
N ASP A 122 6.25 -5.69 -18.03
CA ASP A 122 7.41 -4.93 -17.55
C ASP A 122 7.08 -3.85 -16.51
N LYS A 123 5.98 -4.05 -15.76
CA LYS A 123 5.54 -3.19 -14.67
C LYS A 123 5.26 -4.01 -13.40
N ALA A 124 5.86 -5.19 -13.29
CA ALA A 124 5.71 -6.03 -12.11
C ALA A 124 6.23 -5.31 -10.86
N ARG A 125 5.53 -5.52 -9.76
CA ARG A 125 5.77 -4.82 -8.49
C ARG A 125 5.28 -5.63 -7.31
N ILE A 126 5.80 -5.36 -6.13
CA ILE A 126 5.17 -5.72 -4.87
C ILE A 126 4.38 -4.52 -4.37
N ARG A 127 3.13 -4.75 -3.96
CA ARG A 127 2.28 -3.73 -3.40
C ARG A 127 2.22 -3.89 -1.89
N VAL A 128 2.84 -2.95 -1.19
CA VAL A 128 2.82 -2.88 0.26
C VAL A 128 1.71 -1.94 0.71
N GLN A 129 0.87 -2.40 1.63
CA GLN A 129 -0.19 -1.59 2.22
C GLN A 129 0.18 -1.26 3.67
N ILE A 130 0.42 0.02 3.92
CA ILE A 130 0.70 0.52 5.26
C ILE A 130 -0.63 0.72 6.02
N SER A 131 -0.57 0.57 7.34
CA SER A 131 -1.71 0.74 8.25
C SER A 131 -1.34 1.65 9.41
N ALA A 132 -2.33 2.36 9.94
CA ALA A 132 -2.18 3.08 11.21
C ALA A 132 -1.93 2.14 12.41
N ALA A 133 -2.30 0.86 12.28
CA ALA A 133 -2.02 -0.17 13.28
C ALA A 133 -0.55 -0.64 13.30
N HIS A 134 0.22 -0.30 12.27
CA HIS A 134 1.65 -0.59 12.29
C HIS A 134 2.40 0.32 13.26
N GLU A 135 3.20 -0.29 14.12
CA GLU A 135 4.17 0.40 14.94
C GLU A 135 5.52 0.50 14.21
N ARG A 136 6.41 1.36 14.69
CA ARG A 136 7.71 1.60 14.06
C ARG A 136 8.51 0.31 13.88
N GLU A 137 8.51 -0.57 14.87
CA GLU A 137 9.20 -1.86 14.85
C GLU A 137 8.72 -2.78 13.72
N HIS A 138 7.41 -2.76 13.43
CA HIS A 138 6.85 -3.54 12.32
C HIS A 138 7.37 -3.03 10.96
N LEU A 139 7.46 -1.71 10.79
CA LEU A 139 7.99 -1.09 9.58
C LEU A 139 9.49 -1.36 9.43
N ASP A 140 10.26 -1.23 10.51
CA ASP A 140 11.70 -1.49 10.51
C ASP A 140 12.01 -2.95 10.16
N LYS A 141 11.26 -3.90 10.73
CA LYS A 141 11.34 -5.32 10.37
C LYS A 141 11.06 -5.54 8.89
N CYS A 142 10.01 -4.92 8.37
CA CYS A 142 9.64 -5.00 6.96
C CYS A 142 10.75 -4.46 6.06
N ILE A 143 11.27 -3.27 6.36
CA ILE A 143 12.35 -2.62 5.60
C ILE A 143 13.62 -3.46 5.62
N ALA A 144 13.98 -4.03 6.78
CA ALA A 144 15.14 -4.92 6.93
C ALA A 144 15.00 -6.19 6.08
N ALA A 145 13.83 -6.84 6.10
CA ALA A 145 13.52 -8.00 5.29
C ALA A 145 13.62 -7.69 3.79
N PHE A 146 12.97 -6.60 3.34
CA PHE A 146 13.08 -6.14 1.95
C PHE A 146 14.51 -5.87 1.55
N THR A 147 15.30 -5.22 2.40
CA THR A 147 16.71 -4.89 2.14
C THR A 147 17.55 -6.15 2.02
N LYS A 148 17.37 -7.14 2.91
CA LYS A 148 18.05 -8.42 2.88
C LYS A 148 17.76 -9.16 1.58
N VAL A 149 16.48 -9.42 1.31
CA VAL A 149 16.04 -10.17 0.12
C VAL A 149 16.38 -9.41 -1.17
N GLY A 150 16.24 -8.08 -1.17
CA GLY A 150 16.58 -7.24 -2.31
C GLY A 150 18.06 -7.29 -2.69
N LYS A 151 18.98 -7.40 -1.70
CA LYS A 151 20.42 -7.61 -1.93
C LYS A 151 20.71 -9.01 -2.46
N GLU A 152 20.05 -10.03 -1.94
CA GLU A 152 20.22 -11.42 -2.37
C GLU A 152 19.77 -11.62 -3.83
N LEU A 153 18.68 -10.98 -4.23
CA LEU A 153 18.12 -11.06 -5.57
C LEU A 153 18.71 -10.05 -6.57
N GLY A 154 19.63 -9.18 -6.11
CA GLY A 154 20.23 -8.16 -6.97
C GLY A 154 19.28 -7.02 -7.38
N VAL A 155 18.16 -6.84 -6.68
CA VAL A 155 17.23 -5.72 -6.91
C VAL A 155 17.86 -4.40 -6.50
N ILE A 156 18.61 -4.40 -5.41
CA ILE A 156 19.39 -3.26 -4.92
C ILE A 156 20.86 -3.63 -4.87
N LYS A 157 21.73 -2.63 -5.13
CA LYS A 157 23.18 -2.86 -5.08
C LYS A 157 23.61 -3.21 -3.65
N LYS A 158 24.51 -4.18 -3.51
CA LYS A 158 25.25 -4.35 -2.26
C LYS A 158 25.99 -3.03 -2.03
N GLN A 159 25.80 -2.41 -0.87
CA GLN A 159 26.72 -1.38 -0.41
C GLN A 159 28.06 -2.06 -0.14
N ASP A 160 28.97 -2.04 -1.11
CA ASP A 160 30.35 -2.36 -0.87
C ASP A 160 30.83 -1.34 0.17
N GLY A 161 31.20 -1.85 1.34
CA GLY A 161 31.82 -1.06 2.38
C GLY A 161 33.10 -0.47 1.79
N GLY A 162 33.03 0.76 1.31
CA GLY A 162 34.17 1.50 0.81
C GLY A 162 35.15 1.78 1.96
N CYS A 163 36.05 0.85 2.17
CA CYS A 163 37.28 1.12 2.91
C CYS A 163 38.19 1.93 1.97
N GLY A 164 37.94 3.24 1.90
CA GLY A 164 38.81 4.17 1.19
C GLY A 164 40.06 4.47 2.00
N CYS A 165 40.98 3.54 2.10
CA CYS A 165 42.35 3.84 2.46
C CYS A 165 43.08 4.36 1.23
N GLY A 166 42.97 5.63 0.95
CA GLY A 166 43.82 6.36 0.03
C GLY A 166 45.05 6.91 0.76
N CYS A 167 45.99 6.08 1.10
CA CYS A 167 47.36 6.56 1.32
C CYS A 167 48.02 6.76 -0.02
N GLY A 168 48.23 7.99 -0.41
CA GLY A 168 49.08 8.40 -1.50
C GLY A 168 50.11 9.39 -1.00
N CYS A 169 51.23 8.89 -0.51
CA CYS A 169 52.45 9.68 -0.44
C CYS A 169 53.13 9.64 -1.81
N ASN A 170 53.38 10.75 -2.41
CA ASN A 170 54.58 11.33 -2.94
C ASN A 170 54.27 12.54 -3.84
#